data_2eea154fa8da532e93a77009ffa0b06a
#
_entry.id   2eea154fa8da532e93a77009ffa0b06a
#
_cell.length_a   1.000
_cell.length_b   1.000
_cell.length_c   1.000
_cell.angle_alpha   90.00
_cell.angle_beta   90.00
_cell.angle_gamma   90.00
#
_symmetry.space_group_name_H-M   'P 1'
#
loop_
_entity.id
_entity.type
_entity.pdbx_description
1 polymer ?
#
loop_
_entity_poly.entity_id
_entity_poly.type
_entity_poly.pdbx_seq_one_letter_code
_entity_poly.pdbx_strand_id
1 'polypeptide(L)'
;ARLAEDADRTNNWKRGGPYLSERQWGTVREDYSPDGAAWHYFPHEHARSRAYRWGEDGLFGFTDRQCRLCFSLALWNGHDPFLKERLFGLTGPQGNHGEDVKELYYYVDATPTSSYLRGLYKYPQAEFPYQDLVQKNAARSKTEGEYELVDTGVFAPERFFDVEVEYAKASPEDILVRLTITNRGD
;
A
#
# COMPACT_ATOMS: atom_id res chain seq x y z
N ALA A 1 17.69 -24.31 3.80
CA ALA A 1 16.94 -24.86 4.93
C ALA A 1 15.43 -24.58 4.74
N ARG A 2 14.92 -23.37 4.99
CA ARG A 2 13.47 -23.06 5.01
C ARG A 2 12.69 -23.41 3.73
N LEU A 3 13.27 -23.23 2.53
CA LEU A 3 12.63 -23.64 1.28
C LEU A 3 12.50 -25.17 1.17
N ALA A 4 13.49 -25.92 1.62
CA ALA A 4 13.42 -27.37 1.66
C ALA A 4 12.35 -27.85 2.65
N GLU A 5 12.34 -27.30 3.85
CA GLU A 5 11.33 -27.58 4.87
C GLU A 5 9.90 -27.31 4.37
N ASP A 6 9.70 -26.21 3.62
CA ASP A 6 8.40 -25.87 3.03
C ASP A 6 8.03 -26.85 1.90
N ALA A 7 9.01 -27.22 1.06
CA ALA A 7 8.82 -28.20 -0.03
C ALA A 7 8.49 -29.59 0.50
N ASP A 8 9.22 -30.03 1.54
CA ASP A 8 9.04 -31.33 2.20
C ASP A 8 7.82 -31.34 3.16
N ARG A 9 7.12 -30.19 3.30
CA ARG A 9 5.97 -30.00 4.19
C ARG A 9 6.24 -30.28 5.67
N THR A 10 7.49 -30.18 6.10
CA THR A 10 7.87 -30.30 7.51
C THR A 10 7.57 -29.02 8.29
N ASN A 11 7.69 -27.85 7.61
CA ASN A 11 7.31 -26.54 8.15
C ASN A 11 6.68 -25.69 7.05
N ASN A 12 5.48 -25.15 7.29
CA ASN A 12 4.75 -24.33 6.31
C ASN A 12 5.21 -22.87 6.34
N TRP A 13 6.44 -22.62 5.91
CA TRP A 13 7.03 -21.28 5.90
C TRP A 13 6.26 -20.28 5.06
N LYS A 14 5.60 -20.71 3.99
CA LYS A 14 4.78 -19.86 3.11
C LYS A 14 3.34 -19.68 3.57
N ARG A 15 3.03 -20.02 4.82
CA ARG A 15 1.67 -19.82 5.37
C ARG A 15 1.26 -18.36 5.39
N GLY A 16 2.18 -17.44 5.67
CA GLY A 16 1.97 -15.99 5.68
C GLY A 16 2.87 -15.24 4.69
N GLY A 17 2.42 -14.11 4.18
CA GLY A 17 3.05 -13.25 3.17
C GLY A 17 2.38 -13.42 1.81
N PRO A 18 2.86 -12.76 0.75
CA PRO A 18 3.79 -11.64 0.69
C PRO A 18 3.16 -10.30 1.10
N TYR A 19 3.83 -9.16 0.81
CA TYR A 19 3.22 -7.84 0.95
C TYR A 19 1.94 -7.72 0.14
N LEU A 20 0.94 -7.09 0.71
CA LEU A 20 -0.25 -6.65 -0.01
C LEU A 20 0.05 -5.33 -0.72
N SER A 21 -0.56 -5.15 -1.88
CA SER A 21 -0.32 -3.99 -2.73
C SER A 21 -1.63 -3.43 -3.28
N GLU A 22 -1.56 -2.30 -3.95
CA GLU A 22 -2.66 -1.69 -4.68
C GLU A 22 -3.33 -2.61 -5.69
N ARG A 23 -2.66 -3.67 -6.13
CA ARG A 23 -3.24 -4.71 -6.99
C ARG A 23 -4.44 -5.38 -6.35
N GLN A 24 -4.39 -5.59 -5.05
CA GLN A 24 -5.52 -6.17 -4.31
C GLN A 24 -6.73 -5.24 -4.38
N TRP A 25 -6.50 -3.93 -4.28
CA TRP A 25 -7.56 -2.95 -4.50
C TRP A 25 -8.13 -3.04 -5.93
N GLY A 26 -7.30 -3.14 -6.96
CA GLY A 26 -7.73 -3.34 -8.34
C GLY A 26 -8.62 -4.57 -8.48
N THR A 27 -8.20 -5.71 -7.92
CA THR A 27 -8.99 -6.97 -7.91
C THR A 27 -10.35 -6.78 -7.25
N VAL A 28 -10.41 -6.12 -6.10
CA VAL A 28 -11.68 -5.85 -5.41
C VAL A 28 -12.62 -5.01 -6.28
N ARG A 29 -12.08 -4.04 -7.04
CA ARG A 29 -12.88 -3.23 -7.96
C ARG A 29 -13.47 -4.04 -9.12
N GLU A 30 -12.70 -4.98 -9.67
CA GLU A 30 -13.19 -5.90 -10.69
C GLU A 30 -14.37 -6.71 -10.18
N ASP A 31 -14.28 -7.22 -8.95
CA ASP A 31 -15.36 -8.00 -8.33
C ASP A 31 -16.64 -7.19 -8.10
N TYR A 32 -16.51 -5.89 -7.86
CA TYR A 32 -17.65 -5.01 -7.63
C TYR A 32 -18.22 -4.35 -8.88
N SER A 33 -17.53 -4.45 -10.02
CA SER A 33 -17.95 -3.85 -11.27
C SER A 33 -18.97 -4.75 -12.00
N PRO A 34 -20.25 -4.36 -12.13
CA PRO A 34 -21.27 -5.21 -12.76
C PRO A 34 -21.09 -5.32 -14.27
N ASP A 35 -20.36 -4.42 -14.90
CA ASP A 35 -20.15 -4.33 -16.35
C ASP A 35 -18.67 -4.51 -16.77
N GLY A 36 -17.81 -4.83 -15.81
CA GLY A 36 -16.37 -4.97 -16.04
C GLY A 36 -15.60 -3.64 -16.14
N ALA A 37 -16.25 -2.50 -15.88
CA ALA A 37 -15.62 -1.18 -15.91
C ALA A 37 -14.91 -0.85 -14.58
N ALA A 38 -14.03 -1.75 -14.11
CA ALA A 38 -13.39 -1.71 -12.81
C ALA A 38 -12.71 -0.36 -12.51
N TRP A 39 -12.07 0.22 -13.51
CA TRP A 39 -11.37 1.50 -13.42
C TRP A 39 -12.25 2.71 -13.07
N HIS A 40 -13.56 2.62 -13.29
CA HIS A 40 -14.53 3.67 -13.06
C HIS A 40 -15.40 3.45 -11.83
N TYR A 41 -15.46 2.20 -11.37
CA TYR A 41 -16.50 1.78 -10.42
C TYR A 41 -16.18 2.07 -8.97
N PHE A 42 -14.93 2.05 -8.57
CA PHE A 42 -14.57 2.02 -7.16
C PHE A 42 -13.50 3.06 -6.80
N PRO A 43 -13.89 4.35 -6.68
CA PRO A 43 -12.95 5.40 -6.31
C PRO A 43 -12.38 5.19 -4.90
N HIS A 44 -11.28 5.86 -4.58
CA HIS A 44 -10.56 5.72 -3.33
C HIS A 44 -11.44 5.90 -2.08
N GLU A 45 -12.37 6.85 -2.10
CA GLU A 45 -13.28 7.11 -0.99
C GLU A 45 -14.14 5.88 -0.64
N HIS A 46 -14.53 5.11 -1.64
CA HIS A 46 -15.26 3.86 -1.44
C HIS A 46 -14.34 2.72 -1.03
N ALA A 47 -13.09 2.69 -1.51
CA ALA A 47 -12.11 1.67 -1.16
C ALA A 47 -11.86 1.63 0.35
N ARG A 48 -11.87 2.77 1.02
CA ARG A 48 -11.69 2.88 2.47
C ARG A 48 -12.65 2.02 3.31
N SER A 49 -13.84 1.74 2.79
CA SER A 49 -14.85 0.95 3.51
C SER A 49 -15.10 -0.44 2.92
N ARG A 50 -14.66 -0.68 1.68
CA ARG A 50 -14.97 -1.91 0.95
C ARG A 50 -13.78 -2.82 0.72
N ALA A 51 -12.59 -2.27 0.55
CA ALA A 51 -11.40 -3.06 0.26
C ALA A 51 -11.06 -4.01 1.42
N TYR A 52 -11.25 -3.61 2.66
CA TYR A 52 -11.07 -4.47 3.84
C TYR A 52 -11.96 -5.71 3.89
N ARG A 53 -12.97 -5.80 3.07
CA ARG A 53 -13.80 -6.98 2.98
C ARG A 53 -12.99 -8.26 2.75
N TRP A 54 -11.91 -8.15 1.97
CA TRP A 54 -11.05 -9.28 1.63
C TRP A 54 -9.91 -9.49 2.64
N GLY A 55 -9.69 -8.53 3.55
CA GLY A 55 -8.60 -8.56 4.52
C GLY A 55 -7.20 -8.48 3.90
N GLU A 56 -7.12 -8.15 2.62
CA GLU A 56 -5.89 -8.18 1.83
C GLU A 56 -5.33 -6.79 1.57
N ASP A 57 -6.10 -5.75 1.83
CA ASP A 57 -5.75 -4.37 1.58
C ASP A 57 -5.14 -3.73 2.82
N GLY A 58 -4.16 -2.90 2.64
CA GLY A 58 -3.53 -2.17 3.73
C GLY A 58 -2.09 -1.76 3.45
N LEU A 59 -1.66 -0.71 4.13
CA LEU A 59 -0.29 -0.21 4.03
C LEU A 59 0.69 -1.26 4.60
N PHE A 60 1.55 -1.80 3.75
CA PHE A 60 2.45 -2.92 4.07
C PHE A 60 1.73 -4.11 4.71
N GLY A 61 0.55 -4.41 4.20
CA GLY A 61 -0.24 -5.50 4.70
C GLY A 61 0.47 -6.85 4.63
N PHE A 62 0.28 -7.65 5.67
CA PHE A 62 0.75 -9.02 5.76
C PHE A 62 -0.43 -9.91 6.17
N THR A 63 -0.66 -10.99 5.46
CA THR A 63 -1.78 -11.88 5.75
C THR A 63 -1.38 -13.35 5.58
N ASP A 64 -2.09 -14.25 6.22
CA ASP A 64 -2.05 -15.66 5.86
C ASP A 64 -2.84 -15.90 4.56
N ARG A 65 -2.67 -17.09 3.96
CA ARG A 65 -3.31 -17.44 2.68
C ARG A 65 -4.85 -17.42 2.69
N GLN A 66 -5.44 -17.40 3.86
CA GLN A 66 -6.89 -17.46 4.05
C GLN A 66 -7.45 -16.15 4.59
N CYS A 67 -6.61 -15.12 4.70
CA CYS A 67 -6.95 -13.79 5.24
C CYS A 67 -7.63 -13.87 6.63
N ARG A 68 -7.23 -14.84 7.46
CA ARG A 68 -7.73 -14.98 8.83
C ARG A 68 -6.96 -14.12 9.80
N LEU A 69 -5.66 -13.97 9.56
CA LEU A 69 -4.78 -13.06 10.28
C LEU A 69 -4.25 -12.03 9.31
N CYS A 70 -4.63 -10.80 9.50
CA CYS A 70 -4.19 -9.67 8.69
C CYS A 70 -3.50 -8.65 9.59
N PHE A 71 -2.37 -8.14 9.13
CA PHE A 71 -1.65 -7.04 9.77
C PHE A 71 -1.38 -5.96 8.73
N SER A 72 -1.63 -4.72 9.06
CA SER A 72 -1.24 -3.56 8.25
C SER A 72 -0.93 -2.38 9.15
N LEU A 73 -0.29 -1.35 8.59
CA LEU A 73 -0.04 -0.12 9.29
C LEU A 73 -1.20 0.85 9.12
N ALA A 74 -1.47 1.61 10.19
CA ALA A 74 -2.28 2.82 10.13
C ALA A 74 -1.45 3.96 10.72
N LEU A 75 -1.25 5.02 9.95
CA LEU A 75 -0.42 6.16 10.30
C LEU A 75 -1.25 7.44 10.33
N TRP A 76 -0.84 8.38 11.16
CA TRP A 76 -1.43 9.71 11.19
C TRP A 76 -0.38 10.75 11.55
N ASN A 77 -0.23 11.75 10.70
CA ASN A 77 0.75 12.83 10.89
C ASN A 77 0.21 14.04 11.67
N GLY A 78 -1.03 13.96 12.16
CA GLY A 78 -1.67 15.07 12.87
C GLY A 78 -2.34 16.12 11.98
N HIS A 79 -2.18 16.03 10.67
CA HIS A 79 -2.68 16.98 9.68
C HIS A 79 -3.66 16.36 8.68
N ASP A 80 -3.47 15.07 8.34
CA ASP A 80 -4.37 14.37 7.43
C ASP A 80 -5.80 14.33 7.98
N PRO A 81 -6.82 14.46 7.11
CA PRO A 81 -8.22 14.39 7.53
C PRO A 81 -8.66 12.98 7.94
N PHE A 82 -7.85 11.95 7.67
CA PHE A 82 -8.12 10.57 8.02
C PHE A 82 -6.83 9.76 8.21
N LEU A 83 -6.94 8.59 8.81
CA LEU A 83 -5.81 7.67 8.97
C LEU A 83 -5.30 7.21 7.60
N LYS A 84 -3.97 7.17 7.45
CA LYS A 84 -3.29 6.55 6.34
C LYS A 84 -3.24 5.04 6.58
N GLU A 85 -4.23 4.34 6.08
CA GLU A 85 -4.39 2.89 6.23
C GLU A 85 -3.99 2.12 4.99
N ARG A 86 -3.97 2.78 3.83
CA ARG A 86 -3.63 2.23 2.52
C ARG A 86 -3.07 3.28 1.61
N LEU A 87 -2.48 2.85 0.49
CA LEU A 87 -1.96 3.76 -0.52
C LEU A 87 -3.10 4.48 -1.24
N PHE A 88 -2.90 5.76 -1.49
CA PHE A 88 -3.78 6.57 -2.30
C PHE A 88 -3.45 6.39 -3.78
N GLY A 89 -4.46 6.15 -4.58
CA GLY A 89 -4.35 6.05 -6.03
C GLY A 89 -5.49 6.73 -6.75
N LEU A 90 -5.26 7.03 -8.02
CA LEU A 90 -6.24 7.59 -8.93
C LEU A 90 -6.75 6.52 -9.89
N THR A 91 -7.98 6.64 -10.33
CA THR A 91 -8.61 5.68 -11.24
C THR A 91 -9.54 6.37 -12.21
N GLY A 92 -9.64 5.84 -13.43
CA GLY A 92 -10.61 6.29 -14.42
C GLY A 92 -10.62 7.81 -14.61
N PRO A 93 -11.75 8.47 -14.31
CA PRO A 93 -11.88 9.91 -14.51
C PRO A 93 -11.08 10.78 -13.53
N GLN A 94 -10.48 10.20 -12.50
CA GLN A 94 -9.62 10.92 -11.54
C GLN A 94 -8.18 11.03 -12.01
N GLY A 95 -7.78 10.21 -12.99
CA GLY A 95 -6.43 10.19 -13.55
C GLY A 95 -6.44 10.29 -15.07
N ASN A 96 -5.29 10.45 -15.68
CA ASN A 96 -5.16 10.52 -17.14
C ASN A 96 -4.58 9.27 -17.78
N HIS A 97 -4.05 8.33 -17.00
CA HIS A 97 -3.41 7.10 -17.49
C HIS A 97 -3.96 5.79 -16.88
N GLY A 98 -5.18 5.78 -16.36
CA GLY A 98 -5.79 4.59 -15.77
C GLY A 98 -5.58 4.52 -14.27
N GLU A 99 -5.23 3.34 -13.73
CA GLU A 99 -4.95 3.17 -12.32
C GLU A 99 -3.50 3.54 -12.01
N ASP A 100 -3.32 4.43 -11.05
CA ASP A 100 -2.01 4.91 -10.68
C ASP A 100 -1.95 5.25 -9.18
N VAL A 101 -0.93 4.74 -8.50
CA VAL A 101 -0.70 4.97 -7.07
C VAL A 101 0.17 6.20 -6.89
N LYS A 102 -0.37 7.21 -6.22
CA LYS A 102 0.26 8.51 -5.97
C LYS A 102 0.97 8.57 -4.62
N GLU A 103 1.74 7.54 -4.31
CA GLU A 103 2.46 7.40 -3.04
C GLU A 103 3.92 7.04 -3.28
N LEU A 104 4.79 7.33 -2.32
CA LEU A 104 6.19 6.92 -2.35
C LEU A 104 6.41 5.76 -1.38
N TYR A 105 6.38 4.55 -1.89
CA TYR A 105 6.59 3.32 -1.14
C TYR A 105 7.52 2.37 -1.91
N TYR A 106 8.24 1.54 -1.19
CA TYR A 106 9.25 0.66 -1.76
C TYR A 106 9.23 -0.69 -1.08
N TYR A 107 9.17 -1.75 -1.84
CA TYR A 107 9.47 -3.10 -1.38
C TYR A 107 10.99 -3.30 -1.47
N VAL A 108 11.65 -3.28 -0.30
CA VAL A 108 13.12 -3.24 -0.21
C VAL A 108 13.70 -4.64 -0.26
N ASP A 109 13.08 -5.59 0.43
CA ASP A 109 13.55 -6.97 0.47
C ASP A 109 12.40 -7.95 0.74
N ALA A 110 12.50 -9.13 0.14
CA ALA A 110 11.56 -10.23 0.35
C ALA A 110 12.24 -11.58 0.10
N THR A 111 12.24 -12.46 1.10
CA THR A 111 12.72 -13.81 0.91
C THR A 111 11.68 -14.72 0.25
N PRO A 112 12.10 -15.79 -0.49
CA PRO A 112 11.16 -16.67 -1.20
C PRO A 112 10.15 -17.40 -0.30
N THR A 113 10.41 -17.49 1.00
CA THR A 113 9.51 -18.07 2.01
C THR A 113 8.72 -17.01 2.76
N SER A 114 8.83 -15.74 2.36
CA SER A 114 8.29 -14.59 3.11
C SER A 114 8.68 -14.62 4.59
N SER A 115 9.86 -15.21 4.89
CA SER A 115 10.36 -15.28 6.25
C SER A 115 11.14 -14.06 6.70
N TYR A 116 11.43 -13.16 5.77
CA TYR A 116 11.86 -11.80 6.00
C TYR A 116 11.31 -10.92 4.88
N LEU A 117 10.72 -9.81 5.25
CA LEU A 117 10.17 -8.80 4.35
C LEU A 117 10.57 -7.43 4.89
N ARG A 118 10.88 -6.51 4.00
CA ARG A 118 11.23 -5.13 4.36
C ARG A 118 10.64 -4.16 3.36
N GLY A 119 9.97 -3.14 3.87
CA GLY A 119 9.40 -2.07 3.07
C GLY A 119 9.68 -0.70 3.64
N LEU A 120 9.60 0.32 2.79
CA LEU A 120 9.78 1.72 3.15
C LEU A 120 8.64 2.55 2.54
N TYR A 121 8.03 3.38 3.36
CA TYR A 121 7.03 4.37 2.94
C TYR A 121 7.48 5.77 3.34
N LYS A 122 7.33 6.73 2.44
CA LYS A 122 7.62 8.14 2.71
C LYS A 122 6.33 8.89 2.98
N TYR A 123 6.11 9.25 4.24
CA TYR A 123 4.90 9.92 4.70
C TYR A 123 5.14 11.41 4.90
N PRO A 124 4.42 12.33 4.20
CA PRO A 124 4.57 13.76 4.40
C PRO A 124 4.26 14.19 5.84
N GLN A 125 4.96 15.21 6.35
CA GLN A 125 4.61 15.85 7.62
C GLN A 125 3.35 16.73 7.49
N ALA A 126 3.17 17.38 6.34
CA ALA A 126 1.98 18.16 6.03
C ALA A 126 0.78 17.27 5.66
N GLU A 127 -0.41 17.87 5.60
CA GLU A 127 -1.60 17.21 5.05
C GLU A 127 -1.31 16.64 3.65
N PHE A 128 -1.70 15.40 3.42
CA PHE A 128 -1.53 14.73 2.14
C PHE A 128 -2.39 15.43 1.07
N PRO A 129 -1.85 15.79 -0.09
CA PRO A 129 -2.53 16.66 -1.06
C PRO A 129 -3.52 15.91 -1.95
N TYR A 130 -4.50 15.22 -1.37
CA TYR A 130 -5.48 14.39 -2.08
C TYR A 130 -6.22 15.14 -3.19
N GLN A 131 -6.77 16.31 -2.86
CA GLN A 131 -7.58 17.09 -3.79
C GLN A 131 -6.74 17.68 -4.93
N ASP A 132 -5.54 18.13 -4.64
CA ASP A 132 -4.62 18.67 -5.64
C ASP A 132 -4.24 17.59 -6.68
N LEU A 133 -3.94 16.39 -6.22
CA LEU A 133 -3.65 15.23 -7.07
C LEU A 133 -4.85 14.88 -7.97
N VAL A 134 -6.05 14.79 -7.41
CA VAL A 134 -7.26 14.49 -8.17
C VAL A 134 -7.53 15.57 -9.23
N GLN A 135 -7.54 16.84 -8.84
CA GLN A 135 -7.91 17.93 -9.73
C GLN A 135 -6.91 18.12 -10.87
N LYS A 136 -5.62 18.08 -10.59
CA LYS A 136 -4.59 18.27 -11.60
C LYS A 136 -4.49 17.11 -12.58
N ASN A 137 -4.60 15.88 -12.10
CA ASN A 137 -4.60 14.72 -12.99
C ASN A 137 -5.87 14.66 -13.86
N ALA A 138 -7.05 14.91 -13.30
CA ALA A 138 -8.29 14.93 -14.06
C ALA A 138 -8.34 16.01 -15.14
N ALA A 139 -7.59 17.11 -14.98
CA ALA A 139 -7.49 18.17 -15.96
C ALA A 139 -6.51 17.87 -17.11
N ARG A 140 -5.66 16.84 -16.98
CA ARG A 140 -4.66 16.47 -17.99
C ARG A 140 -5.24 15.59 -19.08
N SER A 141 -4.73 15.77 -20.29
CA SER A 141 -5.01 14.88 -21.41
C SER A 141 -4.19 13.59 -21.32
N LYS A 142 -4.57 12.56 -22.09
CA LYS A 142 -3.83 11.30 -22.18
C LYS A 142 -2.43 11.42 -22.79
N THR A 143 -2.10 12.56 -23.41
CA THR A 143 -0.78 12.82 -24.02
C THR A 143 0.15 13.57 -23.09
N GLU A 144 -0.34 14.07 -21.97
CA GLU A 144 0.45 14.74 -20.95
C GLU A 144 0.97 13.72 -19.92
N GLY A 145 2.14 13.98 -19.37
CA GLY A 145 2.66 13.22 -18.24
C GLY A 145 1.76 13.34 -17.02
N GLU A 146 1.81 12.37 -16.14
CA GLU A 146 1.06 12.38 -14.88
C GLU A 146 1.56 13.47 -13.93
N TYR A 147 0.67 13.97 -13.09
CA TYR A 147 1.02 14.84 -11.97
C TYR A 147 1.25 13.96 -10.73
N GLU A 148 2.48 13.93 -10.28
CA GLU A 148 2.93 13.06 -9.23
C GLU A 148 2.92 13.72 -7.84
N LEU A 149 2.99 12.91 -6.79
CA LEU A 149 3.05 13.41 -5.42
C LEU A 149 4.26 14.35 -5.20
N VAL A 150 5.39 14.07 -5.84
CA VAL A 150 6.59 14.92 -5.76
C VAL A 150 6.38 16.30 -6.39
N ASP A 151 5.52 16.40 -7.40
CA ASP A 151 5.22 17.66 -8.10
C ASP A 151 4.37 18.60 -7.23
N THR A 152 3.72 18.09 -6.21
CA THR A 152 2.90 18.89 -5.28
C THR A 152 3.77 19.76 -4.36
N GLY A 153 5.06 19.43 -4.22
CA GLY A 153 5.96 20.08 -3.27
C GLY A 153 5.75 19.67 -1.81
N VAL A 154 4.89 18.69 -1.53
CA VAL A 154 4.55 18.28 -0.15
C VAL A 154 5.75 17.77 0.66
N PHE A 155 6.82 17.35 -0.03
CA PHE A 155 8.07 16.91 0.59
C PHE A 155 9.12 18.02 0.77
N ALA A 156 8.84 19.24 0.34
CA ALA A 156 9.80 20.35 0.43
C ALA A 156 9.69 21.10 1.77
N PRO A 157 10.78 21.54 2.37
CA PRO A 157 12.16 21.09 2.21
C PRO A 157 12.44 19.85 3.10
N GLU A 158 12.40 18.66 2.54
CA GLU A 158 12.65 17.37 3.22
C GLU A 158 11.73 17.07 4.43
N ARG A 159 10.51 17.60 4.45
CA ARG A 159 9.55 17.44 5.55
C ARG A 159 8.71 16.18 5.40
N PHE A 160 9.29 15.05 5.75
CA PHE A 160 8.62 13.76 5.72
C PHE A 160 9.18 12.79 6.77
N PHE A 161 8.43 11.73 7.00
CA PHE A 161 8.88 10.59 7.77
C PHE A 161 9.24 9.45 6.83
N ASP A 162 10.41 8.83 7.04
CA ASP A 162 10.65 7.47 6.55
C ASP A 162 10.03 6.50 7.55
N VAL A 163 9.08 5.70 7.07
CA VAL A 163 8.41 4.65 7.84
C VAL A 163 8.88 3.31 7.28
N GLU A 164 9.78 2.66 7.97
CA GLU A 164 10.29 1.34 7.60
C GLU A 164 9.57 0.25 8.40
N VAL A 165 9.13 -0.78 7.70
CA VAL A 165 8.56 -1.99 8.31
C VAL A 165 9.42 -3.19 7.95
N GLU A 166 9.67 -4.02 8.95
CA GLU A 166 10.33 -5.31 8.79
C GLU A 166 9.46 -6.39 9.43
N TYR A 167 9.26 -7.48 8.69
CA TYR A 167 8.64 -8.69 9.19
C TYR A 167 9.68 -9.80 9.19
N ALA A 168 9.84 -10.50 10.30
CA ALA A 168 10.74 -11.64 10.41
C ALA A 168 10.05 -12.81 11.10
N LYS A 169 10.05 -13.98 10.46
CA LYS A 169 9.48 -15.19 11.05
C LYS A 169 10.52 -15.89 11.92
N ALA A 170 10.23 -16.02 13.21
CA ALA A 170 10.93 -16.91 14.10
C ALA A 170 10.53 -18.37 13.85
N SER A 171 9.23 -18.60 13.55
CA SER A 171 8.67 -19.85 13.06
C SER A 171 7.59 -19.56 12.02
N PRO A 172 7.00 -20.56 11.34
CA PRO A 172 5.86 -20.31 10.43
C PRO A 172 4.68 -19.56 11.05
N GLU A 173 4.53 -19.62 12.36
CA GLU A 173 3.41 -19.06 13.12
C GLU A 173 3.84 -17.93 14.08
N ASP A 174 5.13 -17.65 14.19
CA ASP A 174 5.68 -16.60 15.04
C ASP A 174 6.35 -15.52 14.18
N ILE A 175 5.73 -14.35 14.13
CA ILE A 175 6.12 -13.24 13.26
C ILE A 175 6.47 -12.04 14.12
N LEU A 176 7.72 -11.63 14.04
CA LEU A 176 8.22 -10.42 14.65
C LEU A 176 8.03 -9.25 13.68
N VAL A 177 7.53 -8.14 14.18
CA VAL A 177 7.35 -6.90 13.43
C VAL A 177 8.19 -5.81 14.05
N ARG A 178 9.01 -5.15 13.23
CA ARG A 178 9.76 -3.95 13.63
C ARG A 178 9.32 -2.77 12.79
N LEU A 179 8.95 -1.69 13.46
CA LEU A 179 8.67 -0.39 12.84
C LEU A 179 9.77 0.59 13.22
N THR A 180 10.35 1.24 12.24
CA THR A 180 11.32 2.32 12.42
C THR A 180 10.78 3.57 11.75
N ILE A 181 10.55 4.61 12.53
CA ILE A 181 10.08 5.90 12.02
C ILE A 181 11.19 6.92 12.19
N THR A 182 11.64 7.48 11.09
CA THR A 182 12.70 8.49 11.07
C THR A 182 12.11 9.81 10.57
N ASN A 183 12.11 10.83 11.43
CA ASN A 183 11.80 12.19 11.00
C ASN A 183 12.97 12.72 10.14
N ARG A 184 12.68 13.17 8.91
CA ARG A 184 13.67 13.73 8.00
C ARG A 184 13.67 15.26 7.98
N GLY A 185 12.61 15.88 8.48
CA GLY A 185 12.51 17.32 8.58
C GLY A 185 12.67 17.85 10.01
N ASP A 186 12.81 19.16 10.11
CA ASP A 186 12.86 19.90 11.39
C ASP A 186 11.48 19.97 12.07
#